data_3bc2125a94a783dbc31e08511bcbd90a
#
_entry.id   3bc2125a94a783dbc31e08511bcbd90a
#
_cell.length_a   1.000
_cell.length_b   1.000
_cell.length_c   1.000
_cell.angle_alpha   90.00
_cell.angle_beta   90.00
_cell.angle_gamma   90.00
#
_symmetry.space_group_name_H-M   'P 1'
#
loop_
_entity.id
_entity.type
_entity.pdbx_description
1 polymer ?
#
loop_
_entity_poly.entity_id
_entity_poly.type
_entity_poly.pdbx_seq_one_letter_code
_entity_poly.pdbx_strand_id
1 'polypeptide(L)'
;MGNLVAIVGRPNVGKSTLFNRLTNSRQAIVSDEAGTTRDRQYGKCEWCGREFSVVDTGGWVVNSDDIFEEEIRKQVLVATEEADLVLFLCDIKNGVTDWDMDVAQILRRNSSPTGGGQGGGRGLPVILVANKADDGKDLYYQYDFYKLGLGEPFCISAATGSGTGDLLDKVLEMLPEKTKDDAEDGIPRFAVVGRPNAGKSSLINAFIGEDRHIVTDIAGTTRDSIYTRYDKFGFDFYLVDTAGIRRKNKVSEDLEFYSVMRSIRSIENSDVCILMIDATRGIEAQDMNIFQLIQKNNKSLVVVVNKWDLVEDKSQEVIKTFEGAIRQRMAPFVDFPIIFASALTKQRIFKVLETAKDVYLNRKVRIGTTKLNEVMLPLIEATPPPSVKGKYIKIKYVAQVPDTQIPTFVFYANLPQYVKEPYKRFLENKIRENWTLTGSPINVFVRQK
;
A
#
# COMPACT_ATOMS: atom_id res chain seq x y z
N MET A 1 -8.59 -0.51 -9.47
CA MET A 1 -8.41 -0.49 -8.00
C MET A 1 -7.60 -1.69 -7.54
N GLY A 2 -6.74 -1.57 -6.53
CA GLY A 2 -6.12 -2.71 -5.86
C GLY A 2 -7.16 -3.44 -5.03
N ASN A 3 -7.27 -4.77 -5.14
CA ASN A 3 -8.14 -5.55 -4.30
C ASN A 3 -7.46 -5.85 -2.96
N LEU A 4 -8.14 -5.62 -1.84
CA LEU A 4 -7.62 -5.80 -0.49
C LEU A 4 -8.32 -6.97 0.21
N VAL A 5 -7.55 -7.96 0.63
CA VAL A 5 -8.00 -9.15 1.37
C VAL A 5 -7.54 -9.05 2.81
N ALA A 6 -8.46 -9.07 3.76
CA ALA A 6 -8.15 -9.06 5.18
C ALA A 6 -8.22 -10.46 5.78
N ILE A 7 -7.19 -10.85 6.55
CA ILE A 7 -7.18 -12.10 7.31
C ILE A 7 -7.60 -11.78 8.74
N VAL A 8 -8.74 -12.28 9.16
CA VAL A 8 -9.27 -12.11 10.52
C VAL A 8 -9.41 -13.46 11.22
N GLY A 9 -9.38 -13.46 12.54
CA GLY A 9 -9.51 -14.67 13.34
C GLY A 9 -8.85 -14.48 14.71
N ARG A 10 -9.17 -15.36 15.67
CA ARG A 10 -8.59 -15.32 17.01
C ARG A 10 -7.07 -15.50 17.00
N PRO A 11 -6.35 -15.19 18.06
CA PRO A 11 -4.93 -15.49 18.20
C PRO A 11 -4.61 -16.97 17.98
N ASN A 12 -3.43 -17.25 17.51
CA ASN A 12 -2.86 -18.58 17.33
C ASN A 12 -3.61 -19.52 16.35
N VAL A 13 -4.60 -19.04 15.58
CA VAL A 13 -5.23 -19.83 14.51
C VAL A 13 -4.35 -19.94 13.24
N GLY A 14 -3.22 -19.22 13.19
CA GLY A 14 -2.27 -19.29 12.08
C GLY A 14 -2.40 -18.17 11.04
N LYS A 15 -2.97 -17.01 11.40
CA LYS A 15 -3.11 -15.85 10.50
C LYS A 15 -1.78 -15.44 9.87
N SER A 16 -0.75 -15.20 10.68
CA SER A 16 0.57 -14.79 10.19
C SER A 16 1.27 -15.88 9.40
N THR A 17 1.00 -17.16 9.68
CA THR A 17 1.51 -18.28 8.88
C THR A 17 0.87 -18.27 7.49
N LEU A 18 -0.45 -18.09 7.41
CA LEU A 18 -1.15 -17.98 6.14
C LEU A 18 -0.71 -16.72 5.38
N PHE A 19 -0.64 -15.58 6.04
CA PHE A 19 -0.15 -14.34 5.46
C PHE A 19 1.23 -14.51 4.81
N ASN A 20 2.19 -15.06 5.56
CA ASN A 20 3.54 -15.31 5.04
C ASN A 20 3.53 -16.27 3.84
N ARG A 21 2.67 -17.29 3.87
CA ARG A 21 2.55 -18.23 2.74
C ARG A 21 1.98 -17.55 1.50
N LEU A 22 0.92 -16.76 1.64
CA LEU A 22 0.30 -16.07 0.52
C LEU A 22 1.21 -15.01 -0.10
N THR A 23 1.97 -14.30 0.73
CA THR A 23 2.85 -13.21 0.29
C THR A 23 4.24 -13.70 -0.17
N ASN A 24 4.71 -14.87 0.29
CA ASN A 24 6.00 -15.46 -0.09
C ASN A 24 5.91 -16.41 -1.31
N SER A 25 4.73 -16.66 -1.86
CA SER A 25 4.56 -17.51 -3.02
C SER A 25 5.05 -16.81 -4.28
N ARG A 26 6.37 -16.82 -4.53
CA ARG A 26 7.09 -16.45 -5.77
C ARG A 26 7.76 -15.09 -5.92
N GLN A 27 8.02 -14.32 -4.89
CA GLN A 27 8.97 -13.20 -5.04
C GLN A 27 10.07 -13.19 -3.99
N ALA A 28 10.87 -14.26 -3.97
CA ALA A 28 12.22 -14.21 -3.41
C ALA A 28 13.21 -13.59 -4.43
N ILE A 29 12.83 -12.52 -5.11
CA ILE A 29 13.73 -11.69 -5.90
C ILE A 29 13.32 -10.24 -5.71
N VAL A 30 13.52 -9.67 -4.55
CA VAL A 30 13.91 -8.28 -4.25
C VAL A 30 13.78 -8.05 -2.74
N SER A 31 14.92 -7.75 -2.14
CA SER A 31 15.19 -7.27 -0.78
C SER A 31 15.17 -8.29 0.36
N ASP A 32 16.37 -8.86 0.61
CA ASP A 32 16.83 -9.35 1.91
C ASP A 32 17.12 -8.18 2.88
N GLU A 33 16.23 -7.21 3.02
CA GLU A 33 16.31 -6.29 4.14
C GLU A 33 15.25 -6.72 5.16
N ALA A 34 15.76 -7.34 6.23
CA ALA A 34 14.99 -7.68 7.42
C ALA A 34 14.32 -6.42 7.98
N GLY A 35 13.08 -6.18 7.60
CA GLY A 35 12.23 -5.16 8.20
C GLY A 35 11.85 -5.54 9.62
N THR A 36 11.65 -4.55 10.47
CA THR A 36 11.20 -4.68 11.85
C THR A 36 9.92 -5.50 11.95
N THR A 37 9.64 -6.11 13.09
CA THR A 37 8.51 -7.03 13.35
C THR A 37 7.11 -6.50 12.98
N ARG A 38 6.95 -5.20 12.73
CA ARG A 38 5.71 -4.55 12.25
C ARG A 38 5.50 -4.59 10.74
N ASP A 39 6.55 -4.87 9.93
CA ASP A 39 6.47 -4.96 8.45
C ASP A 39 5.78 -6.25 7.95
N ARG A 40 5.42 -7.16 8.84
CA ARG A 40 4.86 -8.48 8.50
C ARG A 40 3.34 -8.50 8.31
N GLN A 41 2.68 -7.36 8.25
CA GLN A 41 1.21 -7.29 8.30
C GLN A 41 0.55 -6.90 6.99
N TYR A 42 1.32 -6.39 6.01
CA TYR A 42 0.86 -6.04 4.68
C TYR A 42 1.79 -6.64 3.62
N GLY A 43 1.20 -7.29 2.65
CA GLY A 43 1.93 -7.87 1.53
C GLY A 43 1.08 -8.02 0.29
N LYS A 44 1.73 -8.31 -0.83
CA LYS A 44 1.06 -8.58 -2.10
C LYS A 44 1.10 -10.06 -2.39
N CYS A 45 0.02 -10.56 -2.94
CA CYS A 45 -0.12 -11.91 -3.44
C CYS A 45 -0.41 -11.85 -4.94
N GLU A 46 0.30 -12.64 -5.73
CA GLU A 46 0.03 -12.84 -7.15
C GLU A 46 -0.41 -14.29 -7.37
N TRP A 47 -1.56 -14.48 -7.96
CA TRP A 47 -2.09 -15.80 -8.31
C TRP A 47 -2.74 -15.77 -9.69
N CYS A 48 -2.40 -16.71 -10.55
CA CYS A 48 -2.90 -16.79 -11.93
C CYS A 48 -2.85 -15.46 -12.71
N GLY A 49 -1.77 -14.66 -12.49
CA GLY A 49 -1.56 -13.36 -13.16
C GLY A 49 -2.41 -12.20 -12.61
N ARG A 50 -3.17 -12.42 -11.52
CA ARG A 50 -3.88 -11.35 -10.81
C ARG A 50 -3.18 -11.05 -9.49
N GLU A 51 -2.89 -9.77 -9.26
CA GLU A 51 -2.30 -9.27 -8.02
C GLU A 51 -3.38 -8.68 -7.11
N PHE A 52 -3.31 -9.01 -5.82
CA PHE A 52 -4.12 -8.42 -4.76
C PHE A 52 -3.29 -8.25 -3.49
N SER A 53 -3.74 -7.37 -2.62
CA SER A 53 -3.08 -7.08 -1.34
C SER A 53 -3.69 -7.90 -0.22
N VAL A 54 -2.86 -8.33 0.72
CA VAL A 54 -3.26 -9.10 1.90
C VAL A 54 -2.82 -8.37 3.17
N VAL A 55 -3.71 -8.31 4.16
CA VAL A 55 -3.43 -7.72 5.48
C VAL A 55 -3.71 -8.75 6.57
N ASP A 56 -2.73 -8.95 7.47
CA ASP A 56 -2.91 -9.71 8.71
C ASP A 56 -3.36 -8.78 9.84
N THR A 57 -4.57 -8.97 10.34
CA THR A 57 -5.10 -8.13 11.42
C THR A 57 -4.51 -8.48 12.80
N GLY A 58 -3.93 -9.66 12.98
CA GLY A 58 -3.52 -10.19 14.29
C GLY A 58 -2.27 -9.58 14.90
N GLY A 59 -1.48 -8.85 14.13
CA GLY A 59 -0.23 -8.25 14.60
C GLY A 59 -0.36 -6.87 15.28
N TRP A 60 -1.58 -6.37 15.43
CA TRP A 60 -1.87 -5.02 15.96
C TRP A 60 -2.37 -5.02 17.41
N VAL A 61 -2.34 -6.16 18.08
CA VAL A 61 -2.80 -6.28 19.46
C VAL A 61 -1.70 -5.90 20.43
N VAL A 62 -1.95 -4.91 21.29
CA VAL A 62 -1.06 -4.54 22.40
C VAL A 62 -1.35 -5.44 23.59
N ASN A 63 -0.32 -5.97 24.23
CA ASN A 63 -0.36 -6.95 25.32
C ASN A 63 -1.12 -6.44 26.56
N SER A 64 -2.42 -6.76 26.68
CA SER A 64 -3.15 -6.73 27.97
C SER A 64 -4.37 -7.64 27.88
N ASP A 65 -4.49 -8.58 28.82
CA ASP A 65 -5.43 -9.69 28.76
C ASP A 65 -6.93 -9.31 28.85
N ASP A 66 -7.28 -8.18 29.45
CA ASP A 66 -8.68 -7.73 29.65
C ASP A 66 -9.25 -6.81 28.54
N ILE A 67 -8.39 -6.24 27.67
CA ILE A 67 -8.81 -5.33 26.58
C ILE A 67 -8.94 -6.09 25.25
N PHE A 68 -8.62 -7.36 25.24
CA PHE A 68 -8.33 -8.17 24.07
C PHE A 68 -9.55 -8.40 23.16
N GLU A 69 -10.71 -8.71 23.73
CA GLU A 69 -11.91 -9.05 22.95
C GLU A 69 -12.50 -7.84 22.21
N GLU A 70 -12.56 -6.69 22.88
CA GLU A 70 -13.08 -5.47 22.29
C GLU A 70 -12.19 -4.95 21.15
N GLU A 71 -10.88 -5.08 21.29
CA GLU A 71 -9.90 -4.63 20.28
C GLU A 71 -9.96 -5.50 19.03
N ILE A 72 -10.12 -6.82 19.18
CA ILE A 72 -10.29 -7.72 18.06
C ILE A 72 -11.64 -7.48 17.36
N ARG A 73 -12.73 -7.24 18.10
CA ARG A 73 -14.01 -6.83 17.51
C ARG A 73 -13.85 -5.57 16.65
N LYS A 74 -13.14 -4.57 17.15
CA LYS A 74 -12.85 -3.32 16.41
C LYS A 74 -12.05 -3.61 15.14
N GLN A 75 -11.05 -4.50 15.21
CA GLN A 75 -10.27 -4.91 14.03
C GLN A 75 -11.13 -5.62 12.98
N VAL A 76 -12.03 -6.50 13.39
CA VAL A 76 -12.96 -7.17 12.47
C VAL A 76 -13.88 -6.14 11.81
N LEU A 77 -14.42 -5.18 12.56
CA LEU A 77 -15.27 -4.12 12.01
C LEU A 77 -14.52 -3.28 10.98
N VAL A 78 -13.28 -2.86 11.28
CA VAL A 78 -12.44 -2.13 10.35
C VAL A 78 -12.14 -2.96 9.09
N ALA A 79 -11.84 -4.24 9.26
CA ALA A 79 -11.62 -5.14 8.13
C ALA A 79 -12.88 -5.25 7.25
N THR A 80 -14.08 -5.27 7.85
CA THR A 80 -15.35 -5.32 7.10
C THR A 80 -15.67 -4.01 6.36
N GLU A 81 -15.16 -2.88 6.84
CA GLU A 81 -15.35 -1.57 6.19
C GLU A 81 -14.38 -1.34 5.03
N GLU A 82 -13.13 -1.79 5.19
CA GLU A 82 -12.04 -1.42 4.28
C GLU A 82 -11.59 -2.55 3.34
N ALA A 83 -11.90 -3.82 3.60
CA ALA A 83 -11.51 -4.92 2.73
C ALA A 83 -12.53 -5.19 1.61
N ASP A 84 -12.05 -5.75 0.49
CA ASP A 84 -12.89 -6.22 -0.61
C ASP A 84 -13.29 -7.69 -0.43
N LEU A 85 -12.55 -8.43 0.41
CA LEU A 85 -12.82 -9.81 0.82
C LEU A 85 -12.21 -10.07 2.20
N VAL A 86 -12.90 -10.85 3.03
CA VAL A 86 -12.41 -11.29 4.34
C VAL A 86 -12.16 -12.79 4.33
N LEU A 87 -10.97 -13.21 4.76
CA LEU A 87 -10.65 -14.59 5.13
C LEU A 87 -10.82 -14.73 6.64
N PHE A 88 -11.86 -15.44 7.06
CA PHE A 88 -12.08 -15.70 8.47
C PHE A 88 -11.45 -17.04 8.86
N LEU A 89 -10.33 -16.98 9.58
CA LEU A 89 -9.55 -18.14 10.01
C LEU A 89 -10.03 -18.69 11.36
N CYS A 90 -10.32 -19.98 11.36
CA CYS A 90 -10.56 -20.79 12.56
C CYS A 90 -9.53 -21.93 12.64
N ASP A 91 -9.36 -22.49 13.83
CA ASP A 91 -8.47 -23.63 14.06
C ASP A 91 -9.32 -24.93 14.08
N ILE A 92 -9.09 -25.81 13.09
CA ILE A 92 -9.88 -27.03 12.94
C ILE A 92 -9.70 -28.00 14.12
N LYS A 93 -8.52 -28.00 14.77
CA LYS A 93 -8.19 -28.87 15.89
C LYS A 93 -8.85 -28.46 17.19
N ASN A 94 -9.06 -27.14 17.37
CA ASN A 94 -9.72 -26.61 18.58
C ASN A 94 -11.24 -26.51 18.42
N GLY A 95 -11.77 -26.73 17.22
CA GLY A 95 -13.18 -26.55 16.92
C GLY A 95 -13.65 -25.10 17.01
N VAL A 96 -14.97 -24.91 16.98
CA VAL A 96 -15.59 -23.58 17.05
C VAL A 96 -15.75 -23.15 18.49
N THR A 97 -15.29 -21.95 18.82
CA THR A 97 -15.39 -21.30 20.11
C THR A 97 -16.48 -20.23 20.11
N ASP A 98 -16.90 -19.77 21.30
CA ASP A 98 -17.88 -18.68 21.45
C ASP A 98 -17.40 -17.40 20.76
N TRP A 99 -16.10 -17.15 20.82
CA TRP A 99 -15.49 -16.03 20.12
C TRP A 99 -15.61 -16.14 18.59
N ASP A 100 -15.43 -17.34 18.03
CA ASP A 100 -15.62 -17.56 16.58
C ASP A 100 -17.09 -17.30 16.19
N MET A 101 -18.04 -17.63 17.09
CA MET A 101 -19.46 -17.34 16.89
C MET A 101 -19.77 -15.85 16.88
N ASP A 102 -19.17 -15.09 17.80
CA ASP A 102 -19.34 -13.63 17.89
C ASP A 102 -18.82 -12.93 16.62
N VAL A 103 -17.60 -13.29 16.18
CA VAL A 103 -17.02 -12.76 14.94
C VAL A 103 -17.85 -13.15 13.73
N ALA A 104 -18.31 -14.41 13.67
CA ALA A 104 -19.18 -14.85 12.57
C ALA A 104 -20.49 -14.04 12.53
N GLN A 105 -21.05 -13.65 13.69
CA GLN A 105 -22.24 -12.81 13.75
C GLN A 105 -21.97 -11.40 13.16
N ILE A 106 -20.83 -10.79 13.47
CA ILE A 106 -20.42 -9.50 12.90
C ILE A 106 -20.27 -9.63 11.39
N LEU A 107 -19.56 -10.65 10.93
CA LEU A 107 -19.31 -10.89 9.52
C LEU A 107 -20.61 -11.12 8.74
N ARG A 108 -21.55 -11.93 9.26
CA ARG A 108 -22.86 -12.18 8.64
C ARG A 108 -23.69 -10.90 8.48
N ARG A 109 -23.70 -10.01 9.48
CA ARG A 109 -24.42 -8.73 9.40
C ARG A 109 -23.90 -7.84 8.26
N ASN A 110 -22.60 -7.90 7.99
CA ASN A 110 -21.96 -7.10 6.94
C ASN A 110 -21.91 -7.79 5.57
N SER A 111 -22.11 -9.13 5.54
CA SER A 111 -22.12 -9.94 4.30
C SER A 111 -23.48 -10.01 3.64
N SER A 112 -24.59 -9.78 4.39
CA SER A 112 -25.94 -9.91 3.85
C SER A 112 -26.31 -8.71 2.95
N PRO A 113 -26.87 -8.96 1.75
CA PRO A 113 -27.38 -7.90 0.88
C PRO A 113 -28.55 -7.11 1.50
N THR A 114 -29.17 -7.67 2.54
CA THR A 114 -30.36 -7.12 3.26
C THR A 114 -30.03 -6.46 4.60
N GLY A 115 -28.77 -6.45 5.02
CA GLY A 115 -28.36 -5.78 6.27
C GLY A 115 -28.47 -4.26 6.10
N GLY A 116 -29.42 -3.66 6.81
CA GLY A 116 -29.96 -2.29 6.72
C GLY A 116 -29.00 -1.08 6.70
N GLY A 117 -28.05 -1.08 5.79
CA GLY A 117 -27.34 0.11 5.33
C GLY A 117 -28.02 0.61 4.07
N GLN A 118 -28.46 1.86 4.05
CA GLN A 118 -29.02 2.53 2.87
C GLN A 118 -28.02 2.50 1.71
N GLY A 119 -28.10 1.47 0.86
CA GLY A 119 -27.30 1.33 -0.33
C GLY A 119 -27.31 -0.10 -0.85
N GLY A 120 -28.01 -0.37 -1.95
CA GLY A 120 -28.14 -1.66 -2.62
C GLY A 120 -26.84 -2.18 -3.23
N GLY A 121 -25.83 -2.48 -2.42
CA GLY A 121 -24.54 -3.02 -2.82
C GLY A 121 -24.41 -4.52 -2.53
N ARG A 122 -23.60 -5.24 -3.29
CA ARG A 122 -23.17 -6.61 -2.98
C ARG A 122 -22.58 -6.62 -1.57
N GLY A 123 -23.06 -7.51 -0.68
CA GLY A 123 -22.49 -7.70 0.64
C GLY A 123 -20.98 -8.03 0.57
N LEU A 124 -20.25 -7.74 1.64
CA LEU A 124 -18.81 -8.08 1.72
C LEU A 124 -18.64 -9.60 1.59
N PRO A 125 -17.87 -10.11 0.61
CA PRO A 125 -17.58 -11.53 0.51
C PRO A 125 -16.70 -11.98 1.68
N VAL A 126 -17.09 -13.10 2.31
CA VAL A 126 -16.37 -13.75 3.41
C VAL A 126 -16.10 -15.18 3.04
N ILE A 127 -14.87 -15.66 3.18
CA ILE A 127 -14.49 -17.06 3.06
C ILE A 127 -14.14 -17.58 4.46
N LEU A 128 -14.85 -18.60 4.91
CA LEU A 128 -14.54 -19.32 6.13
C LEU A 128 -13.40 -20.30 5.88
N VAL A 129 -12.32 -20.19 6.64
CA VAL A 129 -11.12 -21.00 6.49
C VAL A 129 -10.85 -21.79 7.77
N ALA A 130 -10.91 -23.11 7.69
CA ALA A 130 -10.54 -24.03 8.76
C ALA A 130 -9.07 -24.43 8.58
N ASN A 131 -8.19 -23.77 9.35
CA ASN A 131 -6.73 -23.94 9.23
C ASN A 131 -6.22 -25.03 10.19
N LYS A 132 -5.01 -25.50 9.97
CA LYS A 132 -4.30 -26.58 10.66
C LYS A 132 -4.87 -27.97 10.36
N ALA A 133 -5.51 -28.15 9.20
CA ALA A 133 -5.87 -29.46 8.67
C ALA A 133 -4.62 -30.12 8.10
N ASP A 134 -3.74 -30.58 8.99
CA ASP A 134 -2.42 -31.13 8.61
C ASP A 134 -2.57 -32.59 8.13
N ASP A 135 -3.56 -33.31 8.63
CA ASP A 135 -3.87 -34.69 8.29
C ASP A 135 -5.26 -34.85 7.68
N GLY A 136 -5.45 -35.86 6.82
CA GLY A 136 -6.76 -36.13 6.20
C GLY A 136 -7.87 -36.46 7.22
N LYS A 137 -7.51 -36.88 8.44
CA LYS A 137 -8.47 -37.10 9.54
C LYS A 137 -9.04 -35.80 10.08
N ASP A 138 -8.27 -34.71 10.01
CA ASP A 138 -8.72 -33.39 10.50
C ASP A 138 -9.92 -32.89 9.69
N LEU A 139 -10.08 -33.31 8.43
CA LEU A 139 -11.19 -32.93 7.57
C LEU A 139 -12.56 -33.33 8.09
N TYR A 140 -12.65 -34.36 8.93
CA TYR A 140 -13.94 -34.74 9.55
C TYR A 140 -14.49 -33.66 10.48
N TYR A 141 -13.63 -32.84 11.07
CA TYR A 141 -14.04 -31.76 11.97
C TYR A 141 -14.59 -30.53 11.23
N GLN A 142 -14.51 -30.47 9.92
CA GLN A 142 -15.02 -29.34 9.11
C GLN A 142 -16.52 -29.12 9.32
N TYR A 143 -17.29 -30.19 9.60
CA TYR A 143 -18.73 -30.11 9.74
C TYR A 143 -19.17 -29.23 10.91
N ASP A 144 -18.35 -29.10 11.96
CA ASP A 144 -18.64 -28.25 13.10
C ASP A 144 -18.67 -26.77 12.74
N PHE A 145 -18.00 -26.37 11.66
CA PHE A 145 -17.88 -24.98 11.24
C PHE A 145 -19.08 -24.46 10.47
N TYR A 146 -19.97 -25.35 9.98
CA TYR A 146 -21.23 -24.93 9.34
C TYR A 146 -22.15 -24.15 10.28
N LYS A 147 -22.06 -24.37 11.61
CA LYS A 147 -22.82 -23.61 12.60
C LYS A 147 -22.46 -22.11 12.63
N LEU A 148 -21.32 -21.71 12.07
CA LEU A 148 -20.95 -20.30 11.92
C LEU A 148 -21.82 -19.57 10.88
N GLY A 149 -22.51 -20.30 9.98
CA GLY A 149 -23.44 -19.73 9.00
C GLY A 149 -22.78 -18.81 7.95
N LEU A 150 -21.51 -19.09 7.62
CA LEU A 150 -20.74 -18.36 6.61
C LEU A 150 -20.46 -19.19 5.34
N GLY A 151 -21.18 -20.27 5.14
CA GLY A 151 -21.04 -21.19 4.01
C GLY A 151 -20.06 -22.34 4.29
N GLU A 152 -19.58 -22.97 3.23
CA GLU A 152 -18.69 -24.13 3.30
C GLU A 152 -17.29 -23.71 3.78
N PRO A 153 -16.72 -24.38 4.82
CA PRO A 153 -15.37 -24.08 5.29
C PRO A 153 -14.31 -24.63 4.35
N PHE A 154 -13.33 -23.79 3.97
CA PHE A 154 -12.13 -24.19 3.26
C PHE A 154 -11.12 -24.76 4.24
N CYS A 155 -10.88 -26.08 4.17
CA CYS A 155 -9.88 -26.75 5.00
C CYS A 155 -8.49 -26.59 4.40
N ILE A 156 -7.57 -25.96 5.14
CA ILE A 156 -6.20 -25.74 4.72
C ILE A 156 -5.19 -26.09 5.81
N SER A 157 -3.96 -26.30 5.42
CA SER A 157 -2.82 -26.21 6.31
C SER A 157 -1.90 -25.07 5.85
N ALA A 158 -1.93 -23.94 6.54
CA ALA A 158 -1.06 -22.82 6.25
C ALA A 158 0.42 -23.20 6.45
N ALA A 159 0.73 -24.18 7.32
CA ALA A 159 2.08 -24.65 7.58
C ALA A 159 2.63 -25.50 6.42
N THR A 160 1.86 -26.45 5.91
CA THR A 160 2.29 -27.34 4.82
C THR A 160 2.00 -26.77 3.42
N GLY A 161 0.96 -25.97 3.29
CA GLY A 161 0.46 -25.41 2.05
C GLY A 161 -0.70 -26.21 1.43
N SER A 162 -1.13 -27.29 2.07
CA SER A 162 -2.27 -28.08 1.60
C SER A 162 -3.53 -27.23 1.55
N GLY A 163 -4.33 -27.35 0.44
CA GLY A 163 -5.57 -26.61 0.23
C GLY A 163 -5.43 -25.11 -0.05
N THR A 164 -4.21 -24.55 -0.01
CA THR A 164 -4.02 -23.10 -0.23
C THR A 164 -4.21 -22.67 -1.68
N GLY A 165 -3.99 -23.57 -2.65
CA GLY A 165 -4.27 -23.32 -4.08
C GLY A 165 -5.75 -23.13 -4.33
N ASP A 166 -6.58 -24.06 -3.86
CA ASP A 166 -8.04 -24.00 -3.99
C ASP A 166 -8.62 -22.77 -3.29
N LEU A 167 -8.07 -22.41 -2.12
CA LEU A 167 -8.41 -21.18 -1.43
C LEU A 167 -8.10 -19.94 -2.28
N LEU A 168 -6.94 -19.89 -2.94
CA LEU A 168 -6.55 -18.76 -3.79
C LEU A 168 -7.42 -18.68 -5.05
N ASP A 169 -7.80 -19.81 -5.65
CA ASP A 169 -8.76 -19.84 -6.78
C ASP A 169 -10.10 -19.24 -6.34
N LYS A 170 -10.58 -19.62 -5.15
CA LYS A 170 -11.82 -19.07 -4.58
C LYS A 170 -11.73 -17.58 -4.26
N VAL A 171 -10.59 -17.12 -3.75
CA VAL A 171 -10.34 -15.70 -3.54
C VAL A 171 -10.45 -14.93 -4.85
N LEU A 172 -9.84 -15.40 -5.94
CA LEU A 172 -9.90 -14.73 -7.23
C LEU A 172 -11.32 -14.72 -7.83
N GLU A 173 -12.10 -15.79 -7.62
CA GLU A 173 -13.51 -15.87 -8.05
C GLU A 173 -14.37 -14.80 -7.35
N MET A 174 -14.14 -14.59 -6.05
CA MET A 174 -14.95 -13.69 -5.23
C MET A 174 -14.50 -12.23 -5.26
N LEU A 175 -13.24 -11.97 -5.62
CA LEU A 175 -12.73 -10.61 -5.74
C LEU A 175 -13.34 -9.92 -6.98
N PRO A 176 -13.71 -8.63 -6.87
CA PRO A 176 -14.23 -7.88 -8.00
C PRO A 176 -13.22 -7.86 -9.14
N GLU A 177 -13.71 -8.04 -10.35
CA GLU A 177 -12.90 -7.83 -11.55
C GLU A 177 -12.52 -6.36 -11.66
N LYS A 178 -11.26 -6.09 -12.08
CA LYS A 178 -10.85 -4.73 -12.42
C LYS A 178 -11.68 -4.30 -13.64
N THR A 179 -12.60 -3.37 -13.44
CA THR A 179 -13.32 -2.77 -14.55
C THR A 179 -12.33 -1.95 -15.39
N LYS A 180 -12.40 -2.11 -16.71
CA LYS A 180 -11.53 -1.34 -17.64
C LYS A 180 -11.76 0.17 -17.55
N ASP A 181 -12.86 0.61 -16.97
CA ASP A 181 -13.21 2.02 -16.76
C ASP A 181 -12.38 2.72 -15.67
N ASP A 182 -11.65 1.95 -14.84
CA ASP A 182 -10.65 2.50 -13.90
C ASP A 182 -9.33 2.88 -14.58
N ALA A 183 -9.17 2.58 -15.84
CA ALA A 183 -7.97 2.85 -16.62
C ALA A 183 -8.16 4.13 -17.44
N GLU A 184 -7.42 5.18 -17.05
CA GLU A 184 -6.88 6.16 -17.99
C GLU A 184 -7.84 7.24 -18.53
N ASP A 185 -8.53 7.96 -17.67
CA ASP A 185 -8.92 9.33 -18.02
C ASP A 185 -7.70 10.29 -18.09
N GLY A 186 -6.50 9.81 -17.78
CA GLY A 186 -5.25 10.57 -17.77
C GLY A 186 -5.14 11.57 -16.62
N ILE A 187 -6.15 11.67 -15.77
CA ILE A 187 -6.23 12.59 -14.63
C ILE A 187 -5.45 12.00 -13.45
N PRO A 188 -4.49 12.72 -12.85
CA PRO A 188 -3.70 12.23 -11.73
C PRO A 188 -4.53 11.98 -10.48
N ARG A 189 -4.15 10.96 -9.69
CA ARG A 189 -4.78 10.60 -8.43
C ARG A 189 -3.83 10.85 -7.28
N PHE A 190 -4.20 11.75 -6.37
CA PHE A 190 -3.37 12.13 -5.23
C PHE A 190 -3.98 11.64 -3.92
N ALA A 191 -3.17 10.97 -3.09
CA ALA A 191 -3.53 10.58 -1.74
C ALA A 191 -2.79 11.44 -0.71
N VAL A 192 -3.51 11.97 0.28
CA VAL A 192 -2.90 12.65 1.44
C VAL A 192 -2.84 11.66 2.59
N VAL A 193 -1.63 11.24 2.93
CA VAL A 193 -1.37 10.21 3.94
C VAL A 193 -0.45 10.75 5.05
N GLY A 194 -0.41 10.08 6.17
CA GLY A 194 0.38 10.47 7.33
C GLY A 194 -0.31 10.02 8.62
N ARG A 195 0.40 10.09 9.74
CA ARG A 195 -0.12 9.71 11.06
C ARG A 195 -1.35 10.54 11.48
N PRO A 196 -2.12 10.11 12.49
CA PRO A 196 -3.17 10.91 13.10
C PRO A 196 -2.66 12.30 13.52
N ASN A 197 -3.47 13.32 13.38
CA ASN A 197 -3.16 14.70 13.75
C ASN A 197 -1.99 15.39 13.00
N ALA A 198 -1.43 14.80 11.95
CA ALA A 198 -0.45 15.46 11.07
C ALA A 198 -1.06 16.62 10.25
N GLY A 199 -2.38 16.76 10.25
CA GLY A 199 -3.09 17.85 9.57
C GLY A 199 -3.67 17.49 8.19
N LYS A 200 -3.82 16.20 7.88
CA LYS A 200 -4.37 15.70 6.60
C LYS A 200 -5.71 16.36 6.25
N SER A 201 -6.67 16.31 7.18
CA SER A 201 -8.00 16.92 6.98
C SER A 201 -7.93 18.42 6.77
N SER A 202 -7.03 19.09 7.51
CA SER A 202 -6.84 20.55 7.37
C SER A 202 -6.28 20.90 5.99
N LEU A 203 -5.33 20.10 5.48
CA LEU A 203 -4.76 20.30 4.13
C LEU A 203 -5.81 20.08 3.04
N ILE A 204 -6.60 19.00 3.13
CA ILE A 204 -7.67 18.72 2.16
C ILE A 204 -8.75 19.81 2.22
N ASN A 205 -9.16 20.24 3.41
CA ASN A 205 -10.09 21.34 3.56
C ASN A 205 -9.54 22.66 3.00
N ALA A 206 -8.23 22.91 3.16
CA ALA A 206 -7.58 24.08 2.59
C ALA A 206 -7.55 24.05 1.04
N PHE A 207 -7.45 22.86 0.43
CA PHE A 207 -7.56 22.69 -1.02
C PHE A 207 -8.98 22.90 -1.51
N ILE A 208 -9.98 22.27 -0.87
CA ILE A 208 -11.38 22.31 -1.31
C ILE A 208 -11.99 23.70 -1.08
N GLY A 209 -11.52 24.45 -0.07
CA GLY A 209 -12.06 25.75 0.32
C GLY A 209 -13.38 25.65 1.09
N GLU A 210 -13.97 26.80 1.43
CA GLU A 210 -15.27 26.87 2.15
C GLU A 210 -16.48 26.61 1.24
N ASP A 211 -16.31 26.68 -0.07
CA ASP A 211 -17.36 26.43 -1.06
C ASP A 211 -17.59 24.92 -1.23
N ARG A 212 -18.52 24.39 -0.44
CA ARG A 212 -18.94 22.97 -0.40
C ARG A 212 -19.65 22.47 -1.68
N HIS A 213 -19.78 23.29 -2.73
CA HIS A 213 -20.69 23.03 -3.85
C HIS A 213 -20.06 22.46 -5.12
N ILE A 214 -18.75 22.19 -5.16
CA ILE A 214 -18.12 21.64 -6.37
C ILE A 214 -17.33 20.39 -6.02
N VAL A 215 -18.06 19.34 -5.69
CA VAL A 215 -17.57 17.99 -5.64
C VAL A 215 -18.62 17.13 -6.28
N THR A 216 -18.47 16.86 -7.55
CA THR A 216 -19.26 15.83 -8.21
C THR A 216 -18.77 14.49 -7.68
N ASP A 217 -19.50 13.93 -6.71
CA ASP A 217 -19.43 12.52 -6.42
C ASP A 217 -19.81 11.82 -7.73
N ILE A 218 -18.90 11.10 -8.34
CA ILE A 218 -19.23 10.22 -9.47
C ILE A 218 -20.18 9.18 -8.91
N ALA A 219 -21.46 9.33 -9.25
CA ALA A 219 -22.53 8.46 -8.79
C ALA A 219 -22.37 7.07 -9.45
N GLY A 220 -21.95 6.11 -8.65
CA GLY A 220 -21.85 4.70 -9.05
C GLY A 220 -21.47 3.88 -7.85
N THR A 221 -22.44 3.25 -7.19
CA THR A 221 -22.34 2.34 -6.06
C THR A 221 -21.78 2.91 -4.74
N THR A 222 -22.41 2.60 -3.62
CA THR A 222 -22.21 3.16 -2.28
C THR A 222 -20.86 2.85 -1.62
N ARG A 223 -19.97 2.09 -2.28
CA ARG A 223 -18.57 1.88 -1.91
C ARG A 223 -17.58 2.72 -2.76
N ASP A 224 -18.03 3.38 -3.84
CA ASP A 224 -17.19 3.98 -4.88
C ASP A 224 -16.92 5.48 -4.74
N SER A 225 -17.30 6.13 -3.65
CA SER A 225 -16.94 7.53 -3.39
C SER A 225 -15.51 7.72 -2.88
N ILE A 226 -14.57 6.90 -3.40
CA ILE A 226 -13.15 6.99 -3.02
C ILE A 226 -12.48 8.21 -3.65
N TYR A 227 -12.99 8.68 -4.79
CA TYR A 227 -12.40 9.77 -5.56
C TYR A 227 -13.24 11.03 -5.50
N THR A 228 -12.57 12.15 -5.24
CA THR A 228 -13.14 13.49 -5.32
C THR A 228 -12.37 14.28 -6.37
N ARG A 229 -12.99 14.67 -7.47
CA ARG A 229 -12.34 15.48 -8.50
C ARG A 229 -12.15 16.91 -8.02
N TYR A 230 -10.97 17.45 -8.29
CA TYR A 230 -10.62 18.84 -8.07
C TYR A 230 -10.19 19.46 -9.40
N ASP A 231 -10.92 20.46 -9.88
CA ASP A 231 -10.71 21.10 -11.18
C ASP A 231 -10.66 22.63 -11.07
N LYS A 232 -9.96 23.15 -10.07
CA LYS A 232 -9.83 24.58 -9.80
C LYS A 232 -8.41 25.09 -9.97
N PHE A 233 -8.27 26.40 -10.19
CA PHE A 233 -6.98 27.12 -10.26
C PHE A 233 -5.98 26.53 -11.27
N GLY A 234 -6.47 25.92 -12.35
CA GLY A 234 -5.62 25.28 -13.36
C GLY A 234 -5.07 23.90 -12.98
N PHE A 235 -5.57 23.33 -11.90
CA PHE A 235 -5.33 21.95 -11.51
C PHE A 235 -6.55 21.09 -11.85
N ASP A 236 -6.29 19.87 -12.35
CA ASP A 236 -7.29 18.84 -12.57
C ASP A 236 -6.74 17.50 -12.07
N PHE A 237 -7.30 16.97 -10.98
CA PHE A 237 -6.85 15.73 -10.34
C PHE A 237 -7.95 15.14 -9.46
N TYR A 238 -7.78 13.88 -9.10
CA TYR A 238 -8.60 13.23 -8.09
C TYR A 238 -7.89 13.20 -6.73
N LEU A 239 -8.61 13.61 -5.68
CA LEU A 239 -8.22 13.31 -4.30
C LEU A 239 -8.80 11.95 -3.91
N VAL A 240 -7.93 11.06 -3.41
CA VAL A 240 -8.31 9.72 -2.96
C VAL A 240 -8.75 9.79 -1.50
N ASP A 241 -9.84 9.08 -1.16
CA ASP A 241 -10.37 8.89 0.21
C ASP A 241 -10.76 10.18 0.96
N THR A 242 -11.43 11.10 0.29
CA THR A 242 -11.99 12.28 0.97
C THR A 242 -13.23 11.96 1.80
N ALA A 243 -13.98 10.89 1.46
CA ALA A 243 -15.17 10.47 2.18
C ALA A 243 -14.90 10.15 3.64
N GLY A 244 -13.76 9.54 3.91
CA GLY A 244 -13.33 9.24 5.25
C GLY A 244 -12.95 10.43 6.10
N ILE A 245 -12.54 11.50 5.49
CA ILE A 245 -12.26 12.78 6.17
C ILE A 245 -13.56 13.50 6.51
N ARG A 246 -14.61 13.30 5.68
CA ARG A 246 -15.94 13.91 5.90
C ARG A 246 -16.77 13.19 6.99
N ARG A 247 -16.60 11.87 7.17
CA ARG A 247 -17.34 11.07 8.16
C ARG A 247 -16.81 11.19 9.60
N LYS A 248 -16.03 12.21 9.93
CA LYS A 248 -15.34 12.47 11.21
C LYS A 248 -16.18 12.42 12.50
N ASN A 249 -17.44 12.06 12.49
CA ASN A 249 -18.31 12.29 13.64
C ASN A 249 -18.64 11.08 14.52
N LYS A 250 -18.15 9.85 14.30
CA LYS A 250 -18.65 8.74 15.14
C LYS A 250 -17.71 7.59 15.53
N VAL A 251 -16.45 7.52 15.05
CA VAL A 251 -15.53 6.45 15.50
C VAL A 251 -14.23 7.07 15.94
N SER A 252 -13.81 6.77 17.16
CA SER A 252 -12.58 7.27 17.78
C SER A 252 -11.38 7.06 16.84
N GLU A 253 -10.65 8.14 16.51
CA GLU A 253 -9.41 8.16 15.73
C GLU A 253 -8.25 7.38 16.42
N ASP A 254 -8.51 6.75 17.56
CA ASP A 254 -7.50 6.14 18.43
C ASP A 254 -7.07 4.73 18.02
N LEU A 255 -7.71 4.12 17.01
CA LEU A 255 -7.29 2.82 16.51
C LEU A 255 -6.22 2.97 15.43
N GLU A 256 -4.97 2.71 15.82
CA GLU A 256 -3.81 2.71 14.92
C GLU A 256 -4.06 1.84 13.68
N PHE A 257 -4.71 0.70 13.84
CA PHE A 257 -5.09 -0.23 12.78
C PHE A 257 -6.01 0.40 11.72
N TYR A 258 -7.04 1.16 12.14
CA TYR A 258 -7.96 1.85 11.22
C TYR A 258 -7.22 2.85 10.32
N SER A 259 -6.35 3.65 10.94
CA SER A 259 -5.54 4.62 10.20
C SER A 259 -4.62 3.97 9.17
N VAL A 260 -4.08 2.79 9.47
CA VAL A 260 -3.18 2.06 8.57
C VAL A 260 -3.95 1.41 7.41
N MET A 261 -5.06 0.70 7.67
CA MET A 261 -5.89 0.07 6.63
C MET A 261 -6.35 1.10 5.60
N ARG A 262 -6.78 2.25 6.09
CA ARG A 262 -7.20 3.36 5.25
C ARG A 262 -6.05 3.96 4.46
N SER A 263 -4.88 4.12 5.09
CA SER A 263 -3.68 4.59 4.39
C SER A 263 -3.28 3.62 3.28
N ILE A 264 -3.36 2.31 3.50
CA ILE A 264 -3.11 1.29 2.49
C ILE A 264 -4.02 1.49 1.28
N ARG A 265 -5.35 1.59 1.52
CA ARG A 265 -6.33 1.76 0.46
C ARG A 265 -6.11 3.06 -0.33
N SER A 266 -5.84 4.16 0.36
CA SER A 266 -5.52 5.44 -0.27
C SER A 266 -4.24 5.38 -1.11
N ILE A 267 -3.18 4.76 -0.58
CA ILE A 267 -1.91 4.57 -1.28
C ILE A 267 -2.12 3.72 -2.54
N GLU A 268 -2.79 2.57 -2.44
CA GLU A 268 -2.99 1.68 -3.58
C GLU A 268 -3.73 2.34 -4.74
N ASN A 269 -4.69 3.19 -4.43
CA ASN A 269 -5.54 3.84 -5.43
C ASN A 269 -5.02 5.19 -5.92
N SER A 270 -3.81 5.60 -5.51
CA SER A 270 -3.17 6.84 -5.93
C SER A 270 -2.02 6.65 -6.92
N ASP A 271 -1.63 7.71 -7.59
CA ASP A 271 -0.41 7.81 -8.39
C ASP A 271 0.70 8.48 -7.58
N VAL A 272 0.35 9.52 -6.83
CA VAL A 272 1.24 10.32 -5.99
C VAL A 272 0.71 10.36 -4.57
N CYS A 273 1.55 10.03 -3.61
CA CYS A 273 1.27 10.15 -2.19
C CYS A 273 1.89 11.44 -1.64
N ILE A 274 1.08 12.24 -0.98
CA ILE A 274 1.50 13.43 -0.22
C ILE A 274 1.62 12.99 1.23
N LEU A 275 2.84 12.69 1.68
CA LEU A 275 3.11 12.26 3.05
C LEU A 275 3.26 13.47 3.96
N MET A 276 2.33 13.60 4.91
CA MET A 276 2.31 14.68 5.88
C MET A 276 3.09 14.32 7.14
N ILE A 277 4.08 15.15 7.50
CA ILE A 277 4.88 15.08 8.72
C ILE A 277 4.57 16.31 9.57
N ASP A 278 4.42 16.14 10.88
CA ASP A 278 4.21 17.23 11.82
C ASP A 278 5.55 17.87 12.20
N ALA A 279 5.77 19.13 11.87
CA ALA A 279 7.00 19.86 12.15
C ALA A 279 7.35 19.90 13.65
N THR A 280 6.33 19.91 14.54
CA THR A 280 6.54 20.01 15.99
C THR A 280 7.08 18.71 16.63
N ARG A 281 6.90 17.57 15.94
CA ARG A 281 7.31 16.25 16.40
C ARG A 281 8.43 15.63 15.56
N GLY A 282 8.64 16.14 14.35
CA GLY A 282 9.54 15.56 13.37
C GLY A 282 9.05 14.22 12.84
N ILE A 283 9.99 13.44 12.27
CA ILE A 283 9.70 12.13 11.69
C ILE A 283 9.68 11.04 12.77
N GLU A 284 8.60 10.30 12.87
CA GLU A 284 8.38 9.20 13.82
C GLU A 284 8.32 7.83 13.12
N ALA A 285 8.28 6.75 13.92
CA ALA A 285 8.22 5.38 13.39
C ALA A 285 6.97 5.13 12.54
N GLN A 286 5.83 5.73 12.89
CA GLN A 286 4.58 5.59 12.16
C GLN A 286 4.64 6.26 10.77
N ASP A 287 5.36 7.40 10.65
CA ASP A 287 5.61 8.04 9.35
C ASP A 287 6.46 7.13 8.46
N MET A 288 7.44 6.43 9.05
CA MET A 288 8.28 5.47 8.34
C MET A 288 7.49 4.25 7.86
N ASN A 289 6.54 3.74 8.64
CA ASN A 289 5.67 2.65 8.22
C ASN A 289 4.84 3.05 7.00
N ILE A 290 4.27 4.27 7.00
CA ILE A 290 3.52 4.78 5.84
C ILE A 290 4.45 4.97 4.63
N PHE A 291 5.65 5.49 4.82
CA PHE A 291 6.64 5.63 3.76
C PHE A 291 7.00 4.28 3.12
N GLN A 292 7.22 3.25 3.93
CA GLN A 292 7.48 1.88 3.43
C GLN A 292 6.29 1.33 2.62
N LEU A 293 5.05 1.58 3.05
CA LEU A 293 3.85 1.22 2.29
C LEU A 293 3.81 1.92 0.93
N ILE A 294 4.18 3.21 0.87
CA ILE A 294 4.29 3.98 -0.38
C ILE A 294 5.32 3.34 -1.32
N GLN A 295 6.50 2.98 -0.79
CA GLN A 295 7.56 2.32 -1.55
C GLN A 295 7.14 0.93 -2.05
N LYS A 296 6.59 0.07 -1.18
CA LYS A 296 6.10 -1.28 -1.54
C LYS A 296 5.05 -1.25 -2.65
N ASN A 297 4.26 -0.17 -2.71
CA ASN A 297 3.26 0.04 -3.74
C ASN A 297 3.77 0.80 -4.97
N ASN A 298 5.07 1.07 -5.07
CA ASN A 298 5.66 1.81 -6.19
C ASN A 298 4.95 3.13 -6.49
N LYS A 299 4.56 3.87 -5.43
CA LYS A 299 3.89 5.16 -5.57
C LYS A 299 4.88 6.30 -5.52
N SER A 300 4.59 7.34 -6.28
CA SER A 300 5.38 8.58 -6.24
C SER A 300 5.14 9.33 -4.93
N LEU A 301 6.14 10.10 -4.48
CA LEU A 301 6.17 10.71 -3.15
C LEU A 301 6.44 12.20 -3.20
N VAL A 302 5.63 12.95 -2.45
CA VAL A 302 5.89 14.32 -2.01
C VAL A 302 5.83 14.33 -0.49
N VAL A 303 6.84 14.85 0.18
CA VAL A 303 6.84 15.02 1.64
C VAL A 303 6.43 16.43 1.99
N VAL A 304 5.48 16.59 2.90
CA VAL A 304 5.01 17.89 3.39
C VAL A 304 5.26 17.97 4.89
N VAL A 305 6.14 18.85 5.30
CA VAL A 305 6.36 19.20 6.70
C VAL A 305 5.33 20.27 7.06
N ASN A 306 4.25 19.82 7.70
CA ASN A 306 3.09 20.64 8.04
C ASN A 306 3.24 21.27 9.45
N LYS A 307 2.39 22.24 9.75
CA LYS A 307 2.43 23.05 10.98
C LYS A 307 3.71 23.89 11.08
N TRP A 308 4.25 24.29 9.93
CA TRP A 308 5.46 25.11 9.86
C TRP A 308 5.28 26.51 10.49
N ASP A 309 4.02 26.94 10.66
CA ASP A 309 3.65 28.15 11.39
C ASP A 309 4.05 28.10 12.86
N LEU A 310 4.05 26.92 13.48
CA LEU A 310 4.40 26.69 14.90
C LEU A 310 5.91 26.59 15.18
N VAL A 311 6.73 26.53 14.14
CA VAL A 311 8.19 26.52 14.26
C VAL A 311 8.69 27.95 14.42
N GLU A 312 9.39 28.26 15.51
CA GLU A 312 9.86 29.61 15.83
C GLU A 312 11.00 30.02 14.89
N ASP A 313 12.05 29.20 14.81
CA ASP A 313 13.19 29.46 13.93
C ASP A 313 12.96 28.83 12.55
N LYS A 314 12.87 29.67 11.53
CA LYS A 314 12.68 29.30 10.12
C LYS A 314 13.92 29.57 9.28
N SER A 315 15.09 29.59 9.92
CA SER A 315 16.38 29.79 9.26
C SER A 315 16.67 28.68 8.23
N GLN A 316 17.54 28.99 7.28
CA GLN A 316 17.98 28.02 6.27
C GLN A 316 18.70 26.80 6.91
N GLU A 317 19.31 26.98 8.08
CA GLU A 317 19.99 25.91 8.80
C GLU A 317 18.98 24.92 9.38
N VAL A 318 17.90 25.42 9.99
CA VAL A 318 16.81 24.59 10.50
C VAL A 318 16.14 23.81 9.39
N ILE A 319 15.84 24.46 8.24
CA ILE A 319 15.28 23.78 7.06
C ILE A 319 16.19 22.66 6.60
N LYS A 320 17.49 22.91 6.42
CA LYS A 320 18.46 21.89 5.99
C LYS A 320 18.59 20.74 6.99
N THR A 321 18.52 21.04 8.28
CA THR A 321 18.55 20.02 9.35
C THR A 321 17.33 19.09 9.26
N PHE A 322 16.12 19.66 9.09
CA PHE A 322 14.91 18.88 8.88
C PHE A 322 14.99 18.02 7.61
N GLU A 323 15.39 18.61 6.49
CA GLU A 323 15.57 17.88 5.25
C GLU A 323 16.58 16.73 5.38
N GLY A 324 17.72 17.00 6.01
CA GLY A 324 18.75 15.99 6.26
C GLY A 324 18.24 14.83 7.11
N ALA A 325 17.54 15.13 8.21
CA ALA A 325 16.96 14.11 9.09
C ALA A 325 15.93 13.24 8.36
N ILE A 326 15.06 13.86 7.56
CA ILE A 326 14.05 13.14 6.76
C ILE A 326 14.73 12.23 5.75
N ARG A 327 15.66 12.75 4.93
CA ARG A 327 16.36 11.97 3.90
C ARG A 327 17.18 10.83 4.50
N GLN A 328 17.87 11.07 5.62
CA GLN A 328 18.65 10.04 6.30
C GLN A 328 17.76 8.86 6.74
N ARG A 329 16.59 9.14 7.31
CA ARG A 329 15.66 8.09 7.77
C ARG A 329 14.97 7.35 6.63
N MET A 330 14.71 8.03 5.52
CA MET A 330 14.03 7.48 4.34
C MET A 330 14.99 6.84 3.32
N ALA A 331 16.30 6.81 3.60
CA ALA A 331 17.24 6.13 2.72
C ALA A 331 16.86 4.65 2.53
N PRO A 332 17.10 4.04 1.35
CA PRO A 332 17.90 4.56 0.25
C PRO A 332 17.17 5.47 -0.76
N PHE A 333 15.83 5.54 -0.74
CA PHE A 333 15.09 6.45 -1.61
C PHE A 333 15.06 7.85 -1.01
N VAL A 334 15.89 8.74 -1.54
CA VAL A 334 16.07 10.11 -1.04
C VAL A 334 15.73 11.19 -2.05
N ASP A 335 15.48 10.81 -3.32
CA ASP A 335 15.16 11.74 -4.42
C ASP A 335 13.66 12.04 -4.46
N PHE A 336 13.18 12.81 -3.50
CA PHE A 336 11.80 13.31 -3.43
C PHE A 336 11.78 14.78 -2.95
N PRO A 337 10.77 15.56 -3.35
CA PRO A 337 10.62 16.94 -2.90
C PRO A 337 10.10 16.97 -1.44
N ILE A 338 10.60 17.96 -0.68
CA ILE A 338 10.14 18.28 0.68
C ILE A 338 9.62 19.71 0.66
N ILE A 339 8.41 19.91 1.15
CA ILE A 339 7.74 21.22 1.22
C ILE A 339 7.39 21.53 2.66
N PHE A 340 7.82 22.67 3.14
CA PHE A 340 7.47 23.21 4.44
C PHE A 340 6.22 24.08 4.28
N ALA A 341 5.10 23.66 4.87
CA ALA A 341 3.79 24.28 4.66
C ALA A 341 3.01 24.40 5.97
N SER A 342 1.98 25.22 5.96
CA SER A 342 0.96 25.25 7.00
C SER A 342 -0.42 25.13 6.37
N ALA A 343 -1.11 24.04 6.65
CA ALA A 343 -2.48 23.84 6.22
C ALA A 343 -3.46 24.81 6.91
N LEU A 344 -3.14 25.22 8.14
CA LEU A 344 -3.98 26.15 8.92
C LEU A 344 -3.92 27.57 8.37
N THR A 345 -2.71 28.09 8.13
CA THR A 345 -2.51 29.45 7.59
C THR A 345 -2.56 29.50 6.07
N LYS A 346 -2.78 28.36 5.41
CA LYS A 346 -2.78 28.18 3.95
C LYS A 346 -1.43 28.53 3.28
N GLN A 347 -0.34 28.52 4.03
CA GLN A 347 0.99 28.84 3.54
C GLN A 347 1.52 27.71 2.66
N ARG A 348 1.90 28.04 1.41
CA ARG A 348 2.50 27.13 0.41
C ARG A 348 1.65 25.91 0.02
N ILE A 349 0.34 25.91 0.27
CA ILE A 349 -0.54 24.79 -0.08
C ILE A 349 -0.63 24.58 -1.61
N PHE A 350 -0.67 25.63 -2.41
CA PHE A 350 -0.66 25.50 -3.87
C PHE A 350 0.67 24.94 -4.39
N LYS A 351 1.79 25.26 -3.71
CA LYS A 351 3.09 24.68 -4.06
C LYS A 351 3.11 23.18 -3.87
N VAL A 352 2.36 22.65 -2.89
CA VAL A 352 2.19 21.19 -2.70
C VAL A 352 1.52 20.58 -3.93
N LEU A 353 0.44 21.21 -4.46
CA LEU A 353 -0.27 20.71 -5.65
C LEU A 353 0.58 20.79 -6.91
N GLU A 354 1.29 21.91 -7.12
CA GLU A 354 2.22 22.07 -8.24
C GLU A 354 3.28 20.96 -8.22
N THR A 355 3.91 20.75 -7.05
CA THR A 355 4.94 19.74 -6.90
C THR A 355 4.39 18.32 -7.08
N ALA A 356 3.17 18.03 -6.60
CA ALA A 356 2.54 16.74 -6.82
C ALA A 356 2.26 16.49 -8.32
N LYS A 357 1.86 17.53 -9.06
CA LYS A 357 1.68 17.47 -10.51
C LYS A 357 3.02 17.22 -11.22
N ASP A 358 4.09 17.93 -10.83
CA ASP A 358 5.43 17.73 -11.41
C ASP A 358 5.92 16.30 -11.17
N VAL A 359 5.75 15.77 -9.95
CA VAL A 359 6.10 14.39 -9.59
C VAL A 359 5.28 13.37 -10.40
N TYR A 360 4.00 13.64 -10.66
CA TYR A 360 3.20 12.80 -11.55
C TYR A 360 3.71 12.80 -12.99
N LEU A 361 4.13 13.97 -13.50
CA LEU A 361 4.73 14.07 -14.83
C LEU A 361 6.08 13.33 -14.90
N ASN A 362 6.91 13.43 -13.85
CA ASN A 362 8.16 12.69 -13.73
C ASN A 362 7.94 11.16 -13.79
N ARG A 363 6.83 10.68 -13.21
CA ARG A 363 6.43 9.26 -13.28
C ARG A 363 6.11 8.82 -14.71
N LYS A 364 5.64 9.72 -15.56
CA LYS A 364 5.27 9.45 -16.97
C LYS A 364 6.41 9.70 -17.96
N VAL A 365 7.59 10.13 -17.49
CA VAL A 365 8.73 10.42 -18.37
C VAL A 365 9.08 9.20 -19.23
N ARG A 366 9.22 9.44 -20.53
CA ARG A 366 9.70 8.46 -21.52
C ARG A 366 11.01 8.95 -22.14
N ILE A 367 12.01 8.10 -22.07
CA ILE A 367 13.36 8.38 -22.58
C ILE A 367 13.58 7.53 -23.81
N GLY A 368 13.91 8.17 -24.94
CA GLY A 368 14.21 7.45 -26.18
C GLY A 368 15.41 6.52 -26.00
N THR A 369 15.32 5.31 -26.53
CA THR A 369 16.33 4.26 -26.36
C THR A 369 17.72 4.68 -26.82
N THR A 370 17.82 5.41 -27.95
CA THR A 370 19.08 5.93 -28.47
C THR A 370 19.75 6.83 -27.44
N LYS A 371 19.04 7.87 -26.96
CA LYS A 371 19.54 8.81 -25.96
C LYS A 371 19.92 8.13 -24.64
N LEU A 372 19.15 7.12 -24.23
CA LEU A 372 19.41 6.34 -23.03
C LEU A 372 20.74 5.56 -23.15
N ASN A 373 21.00 4.94 -24.29
CA ASN A 373 22.25 4.21 -24.54
C ASN A 373 23.45 5.15 -24.73
N GLU A 374 23.30 6.27 -25.43
CA GLU A 374 24.35 7.28 -25.61
C GLU A 374 24.88 7.82 -24.28
N VAL A 375 24.01 7.97 -23.27
CA VAL A 375 24.40 8.47 -21.95
C VAL A 375 24.86 7.33 -21.03
N MET A 376 24.11 6.23 -20.95
CA MET A 376 24.36 5.20 -19.94
C MET A 376 25.52 4.27 -20.30
N LEU A 377 25.75 3.92 -21.56
CA LEU A 377 26.81 2.98 -21.92
C LEU A 377 28.22 3.52 -21.62
N PRO A 378 28.59 4.78 -21.92
CA PRO A 378 29.87 5.33 -21.51
C PRO A 378 30.07 5.35 -19.97
N LEU A 379 29.03 5.65 -19.21
CA LEU A 379 29.08 5.64 -17.73
C LEU A 379 29.33 4.23 -17.19
N ILE A 380 28.71 3.22 -17.82
CA ILE A 380 28.89 1.81 -17.46
C ILE A 380 30.29 1.33 -17.87
N GLU A 381 30.81 1.77 -19.00
CA GLU A 381 32.19 1.44 -19.45
C GLU A 381 33.24 2.05 -18.52
N ALA A 382 33.01 3.27 -18.05
CA ALA A 382 33.90 3.93 -17.07
C ALA A 382 33.85 3.26 -15.68
N THR A 383 32.70 2.69 -15.30
CA THR A 383 32.50 2.00 -14.00
C THR A 383 31.78 0.68 -14.24
N PRO A 384 32.47 -0.37 -14.72
CA PRO A 384 31.85 -1.64 -15.05
C PRO A 384 31.41 -2.41 -13.79
N PRO A 385 30.42 -3.33 -13.91
CA PRO A 385 30.04 -4.21 -12.83
C PRO A 385 31.23 -4.98 -12.29
N PRO A 386 31.35 -5.17 -10.97
CA PRO A 386 32.43 -5.96 -10.38
C PRO A 386 32.45 -7.39 -10.94
N SER A 387 33.65 -7.88 -11.28
CA SER A 387 33.82 -9.27 -11.73
C SER A 387 33.51 -10.25 -10.59
N VAL A 388 32.85 -11.35 -10.90
CA VAL A 388 32.51 -12.40 -9.93
C VAL A 388 33.14 -13.72 -10.36
N LYS A 389 33.96 -14.31 -9.52
CA LYS A 389 34.69 -15.58 -9.80
C LYS A 389 35.45 -15.55 -11.13
N GLY A 390 36.15 -14.44 -11.40
CA GLY A 390 36.91 -14.26 -12.65
C GLY A 390 36.08 -14.02 -13.92
N LYS A 391 34.74 -13.94 -13.80
CA LYS A 391 33.85 -13.66 -14.93
C LYS A 391 33.59 -12.16 -15.06
N TYR A 392 33.84 -11.60 -16.23
CA TYR A 392 33.56 -10.20 -16.54
C TYR A 392 32.11 -10.04 -16.99
N ILE A 393 31.41 -9.10 -16.37
CA ILE A 393 30.03 -8.76 -16.68
C ILE A 393 30.05 -7.58 -17.65
N LYS A 394 29.44 -7.74 -18.81
CA LYS A 394 29.32 -6.68 -19.82
C LYS A 394 27.85 -6.37 -20.06
N ILE A 395 27.45 -5.13 -19.78
CA ILE A 395 26.15 -4.57 -20.15
C ILE A 395 26.29 -4.00 -21.55
N LYS A 396 25.44 -4.41 -22.48
CA LYS A 396 25.54 -4.07 -23.90
C LYS A 396 24.46 -3.11 -24.39
N TYR A 397 23.37 -3.01 -23.63
CA TYR A 397 22.19 -2.28 -24.07
C TYR A 397 21.31 -1.96 -22.89
N VAL A 398 20.60 -0.83 -22.94
CA VAL A 398 19.58 -0.45 -21.99
C VAL A 398 18.34 0.06 -22.73
N ALA A 399 17.16 -0.33 -22.21
CA ALA A 399 15.89 0.14 -22.73
C ALA A 399 14.93 0.47 -21.58
N GLN A 400 14.07 1.46 -21.79
CA GLN A 400 12.92 1.69 -20.93
C GLN A 400 11.75 0.84 -21.43
N VAL A 401 11.09 0.12 -20.52
CA VAL A 401 9.91 -0.69 -20.83
C VAL A 401 8.73 0.24 -21.08
N PRO A 402 8.01 0.11 -22.20
CA PRO A 402 6.79 0.89 -22.44
C PRO A 402 5.66 0.45 -21.50
N ASP A 403 4.66 1.30 -21.36
CA ASP A 403 3.37 1.02 -20.70
C ASP A 403 3.47 0.46 -19.28
N THR A 404 4.50 0.88 -18.54
CA THR A 404 4.66 0.57 -17.12
C THR A 404 4.16 1.73 -16.26
N GLN A 405 3.58 1.41 -15.10
CA GLN A 405 3.07 2.42 -14.15
C GLN A 405 4.15 3.37 -13.64
N ILE A 406 5.39 2.89 -13.53
CA ILE A 406 6.57 3.69 -13.15
C ILE A 406 7.67 3.49 -14.17
N PRO A 407 8.61 4.44 -14.31
CA PRO A 407 9.76 4.28 -15.21
C PRO A 407 10.52 3.00 -14.87
N THR A 408 10.55 2.07 -15.81
CA THR A 408 11.18 0.76 -15.65
C THR A 408 12.26 0.59 -16.71
N PHE A 409 13.50 0.35 -16.27
CA PHE A 409 14.67 0.22 -17.13
C PHE A 409 15.21 -1.20 -17.10
N VAL A 410 15.48 -1.75 -18.27
CA VAL A 410 16.07 -3.09 -18.44
C VAL A 410 17.45 -2.96 -19.05
N PHE A 411 18.45 -3.43 -18.32
CA PHE A 411 19.83 -3.51 -18.76
C PHE A 411 20.11 -4.93 -19.23
N TYR A 412 20.60 -5.08 -20.45
CA TYR A 412 20.90 -6.37 -21.04
C TYR A 412 22.37 -6.71 -20.89
N ALA A 413 22.66 -7.73 -20.12
CA ALA A 413 24.00 -8.21 -19.76
C ALA A 413 24.24 -9.65 -20.20
N ASN A 414 25.50 -10.01 -20.37
CA ASN A 414 25.91 -11.39 -20.66
C ASN A 414 25.70 -12.35 -19.44
N LEU A 415 25.80 -11.83 -18.21
CA LEU A 415 25.75 -12.59 -16.96
C LEU A 415 24.89 -11.84 -15.91
N PRO A 416 23.57 -11.66 -16.14
CA PRO A 416 22.71 -10.83 -15.31
C PRO A 416 22.62 -11.30 -13.85
N GLN A 417 22.73 -12.61 -13.60
CA GLN A 417 22.65 -13.22 -12.25
C GLN A 417 23.80 -12.80 -11.32
N TYR A 418 24.87 -12.22 -11.85
CA TYR A 418 26.01 -11.73 -11.06
C TYR A 418 25.99 -10.22 -10.82
N VAL A 419 25.02 -9.50 -11.38
CA VAL A 419 24.86 -8.06 -11.10
C VAL A 419 24.13 -7.90 -9.76
N LYS A 420 24.87 -7.47 -8.73
CA LYS A 420 24.39 -7.33 -7.37
C LYS A 420 23.61 -6.01 -7.17
N GLU A 421 22.78 -5.95 -6.13
CA GLU A 421 21.98 -4.77 -5.78
C GLU A 421 22.75 -3.46 -5.67
N PRO A 422 23.97 -3.39 -5.07
CA PRO A 422 24.73 -2.12 -5.04
C PRO A 422 25.01 -1.56 -6.43
N TYR A 423 25.23 -2.42 -7.45
CA TYR A 423 25.44 -1.96 -8.81
C TYR A 423 24.13 -1.51 -9.49
N LYS A 424 23.01 -2.14 -9.20
CA LYS A 424 21.70 -1.67 -9.66
C LYS A 424 21.38 -0.29 -9.10
N ARG A 425 21.69 -0.06 -7.80
CA ARG A 425 21.56 1.28 -7.18
C ARG A 425 22.48 2.31 -7.84
N PHE A 426 23.70 1.93 -8.24
CA PHE A 426 24.58 2.80 -9.02
C PHE A 426 23.93 3.19 -10.36
N LEU A 427 23.37 2.22 -11.09
CA LEU A 427 22.67 2.47 -12.35
C LEU A 427 21.46 3.38 -12.14
N GLU A 428 20.68 3.16 -11.09
CA GLU A 428 19.57 4.02 -10.71
C GLU A 428 20.02 5.46 -10.46
N ASN A 429 21.06 5.67 -9.66
CA ASN A 429 21.61 6.99 -9.37
C ASN A 429 22.06 7.69 -10.66
N LYS A 430 22.74 6.97 -11.58
CA LYS A 430 23.15 7.52 -12.86
C LYS A 430 21.99 7.92 -13.76
N ILE A 431 20.88 7.19 -13.73
CA ILE A 431 19.65 7.58 -14.41
C ILE A 431 19.11 8.88 -13.80
N ARG A 432 19.01 8.99 -12.47
CA ARG A 432 18.50 10.18 -11.77
C ARG A 432 19.37 11.42 -11.95
N GLU A 433 20.69 11.26 -12.09
CA GLU A 433 21.62 12.36 -12.39
C GLU A 433 21.38 12.98 -13.78
N ASN A 434 20.89 12.19 -14.74
CA ASN A 434 20.73 12.62 -16.13
C ASN A 434 19.29 12.94 -16.54
N TRP A 435 18.29 12.48 -15.77
CA TRP A 435 16.89 12.73 -16.06
C TRP A 435 16.10 13.07 -14.79
N THR A 436 15.21 14.04 -14.93
CA THR A 436 14.36 14.48 -13.82
C THR A 436 13.30 13.42 -13.51
N LEU A 437 13.54 12.64 -12.45
CA LEU A 437 12.65 11.59 -11.97
C LEU A 437 12.31 11.79 -10.49
N THR A 438 12.57 12.97 -9.96
CA THR A 438 12.38 13.34 -8.55
C THR A 438 10.96 13.03 -8.10
N GLY A 439 10.84 12.37 -6.96
CA GLY A 439 9.58 11.91 -6.37
C GLY A 439 9.02 10.63 -6.98
N SER A 440 9.52 10.18 -8.14
CA SER A 440 9.07 8.94 -8.77
C SER A 440 10.00 7.78 -8.42
N PRO A 441 9.48 6.63 -7.95
CA PRO A 441 10.27 5.41 -7.90
C PRO A 441 10.61 4.97 -9.32
N ILE A 442 11.71 4.24 -9.47
CA ILE A 442 12.09 3.61 -10.74
C ILE A 442 12.47 2.15 -10.49
N ASN A 443 12.23 1.32 -11.50
CA ASN A 443 12.67 -0.07 -11.47
C ASN A 443 13.89 -0.27 -12.38
N VAL A 444 14.89 -0.98 -11.87
CA VAL A 444 16.09 -1.37 -12.63
C VAL A 444 16.20 -2.88 -12.65
N PHE A 445 16.01 -3.46 -13.83
CA PHE A 445 16.17 -4.89 -14.06
C PHE A 445 17.40 -5.17 -14.88
N VAL A 446 18.05 -6.31 -14.62
CA VAL A 446 19.12 -6.81 -15.48
C VAL A 446 18.71 -8.15 -16.04
N ARG A 447 18.73 -8.29 -17.36
CA ARG A 447 18.31 -9.51 -18.08
C ARG A 447 19.38 -10.00 -19.03
N GLN A 448 19.31 -11.25 -19.39
CA GLN A 448 20.12 -11.80 -20.45
C GLN A 448 19.59 -11.30 -21.79
N LYS A 449 20.53 -11.03 -22.73
CA LYS A 449 20.15 -10.65 -24.10
C LYS A 449 19.77 -11.89 -24.89
#